data_109ed5583266d6a3c70429fb04d84366
#
_entry.id   109ed5583266d6a3c70429fb04d84366
#
_cell.length_a   1.000
_cell.length_b   1.000
_cell.length_c   1.000
_cell.angle_alpha   90.00
_cell.angle_beta   90.00
_cell.angle_gamma   90.00
#
_symmetry.space_group_name_H-M   'P 1'
#
loop_
_entity.id
_entity.type
_entity.pdbx_description
1 polymer ?
#
loop_
_entity_poly.entity_id
_entity_poly.type
_entity_poly.pdbx_seq_one_letter_code
_entity_poly.pdbx_strand_id
1 'polypeptide(L)'
;MEQYIQSFSDKYGKVTNLIWISKKRRKYVLEFAYTRMLVINDEVYKFKDIISCKVEKAVSLQKDAENASEPCILLIGTNNLTNMLVSVTVWSKSVASEINDLIQEIVKSNKILQ
;
A
#
# COMPACT_ATOMS: atom_id res chain seq x y z
N MET A 1 13.77 2.21 -14.91
CA MET A 1 12.71 2.64 -13.97
C MET A 1 11.61 3.36 -14.73
N GLU A 2 10.36 3.03 -14.44
CA GLU A 2 9.21 3.67 -15.09
C GLU A 2 9.23 5.19 -14.84
N GLN A 3 8.82 5.98 -15.84
CA GLN A 3 8.86 7.46 -15.74
C GLN A 3 8.05 8.00 -14.55
N TYR A 4 6.89 7.42 -14.28
CA TYR A 4 6.05 7.88 -13.16
C TYR A 4 6.70 7.58 -11.80
N ILE A 5 7.42 6.46 -11.69
CA ILE A 5 8.19 6.14 -10.48
C ILE A 5 9.38 7.09 -10.35
N GLN A 6 10.06 7.36 -11.45
CA GLN A 6 11.18 8.31 -11.47
C GLN A 6 10.73 9.72 -11.07
N SER A 7 9.55 10.16 -11.52
CA SER A 7 8.96 11.42 -11.10
C SER A 7 8.81 11.54 -9.60
N PHE A 8 8.31 10.49 -8.94
CA PHE A 8 8.19 10.47 -7.49
C PHE A 8 9.57 10.45 -6.81
N SER A 9 10.52 9.69 -7.37
CA SER A 9 11.88 9.64 -6.84
C SER A 9 12.58 11.00 -6.95
N ASP A 10 12.35 11.72 -8.04
CA ASP A 10 12.90 13.09 -8.22
C ASP A 10 12.37 14.04 -7.16
N LYS A 11 11.14 13.83 -6.71
CA LYS A 11 10.49 14.68 -5.71
C LYS A 11 10.80 14.27 -4.26
N TYR A 12 10.83 12.97 -3.97
CA TYR A 12 10.91 12.46 -2.59
C TYR A 12 12.23 11.76 -2.28
N GLY A 13 13.10 11.59 -3.25
CA GLY A 13 14.41 10.98 -3.04
C GLY A 13 14.41 9.49 -3.36
N LYS A 14 15.32 8.77 -2.71
CA LYS A 14 15.56 7.36 -3.01
C LYS A 14 14.38 6.48 -2.64
N VAL A 15 13.92 5.64 -3.60
CA VAL A 15 12.94 4.58 -3.36
C VAL A 15 13.58 3.51 -2.47
N THR A 16 13.00 3.23 -1.32
CA THR A 16 13.49 2.20 -0.40
C THR A 16 12.77 0.87 -0.56
N ASN A 17 11.53 0.89 -1.05
CA ASN A 17 10.78 -0.31 -1.41
C ASN A 17 9.85 -0.02 -2.58
N LEU A 18 9.75 -0.99 -3.49
CA LEU A 18 8.79 -0.97 -4.58
C LEU A 18 8.07 -2.32 -4.58
N ILE A 19 6.77 -2.30 -4.40
CA ILE A 19 5.95 -3.50 -4.42
C ILE A 19 4.91 -3.36 -5.53
N TRP A 20 4.97 -4.23 -6.53
CA TRP A 20 4.01 -4.24 -7.63
C TRP A 20 2.75 -4.98 -7.21
N ILE A 21 1.60 -4.31 -7.29
CA ILE A 21 0.27 -4.93 -7.14
C ILE A 21 -0.16 -5.49 -8.49
N SER A 22 -0.05 -4.67 -9.53
CA SER A 22 -0.28 -5.08 -10.92
C SER A 22 0.51 -4.16 -11.83
N LYS A 23 1.58 -4.70 -12.40
CA LYS A 23 2.43 -3.94 -13.31
C LYS A 23 1.67 -3.53 -14.57
N LYS A 24 0.84 -4.44 -15.08
CA LYS A 24 0.01 -4.19 -16.26
C LYS A 24 -0.98 -3.06 -16.06
N ARG A 25 -1.58 -2.95 -14.87
CA ARG A 25 -2.57 -1.93 -14.54
C ARG A 25 -1.98 -0.70 -13.86
N ARG A 26 -0.65 -0.65 -13.75
CA ARG A 26 0.07 0.44 -13.09
C ARG A 26 -0.40 0.63 -11.65
N LYS A 27 -0.51 -0.48 -10.91
CA LYS A 27 -0.83 -0.48 -9.48
C LYS A 27 0.39 -0.90 -8.69
N TYR A 28 0.79 -0.08 -7.69
CA TYR A 28 2.05 -0.26 -6.99
C TYR A 28 2.08 0.47 -5.66
N VAL A 29 3.04 0.09 -4.83
CA VAL A 29 3.36 0.80 -3.57
C VAL A 29 4.83 1.19 -3.62
N LEU A 30 5.12 2.46 -3.35
CA LEU A 30 6.49 2.98 -3.22
C LEU A 30 6.71 3.49 -1.81
N GLU A 31 7.84 3.10 -1.23
CA GLU A 31 8.28 3.64 0.05
C GLU A 31 9.49 4.56 -0.15
N PHE A 32 9.42 5.73 0.47
CA PHE A 32 10.53 6.68 0.54
C PHE A 32 10.86 6.88 2.03
N ALA A 33 11.62 5.93 2.61
CA ALA A 33 11.86 5.90 4.06
C ALA A 33 12.62 7.14 4.56
N TYR A 34 13.52 7.69 3.75
CA TYR A 34 14.33 8.84 4.16
C TYR A 34 13.51 10.12 4.27
N THR A 35 12.51 10.30 3.42
CA THR A 35 11.63 11.47 3.45
C THR A 35 10.28 11.16 4.11
N ARG A 36 10.09 9.89 4.54
CA ARG A 36 8.89 9.41 5.25
C ARG A 36 7.61 9.65 4.45
N MET A 37 7.64 9.20 3.19
CA MET A 37 6.51 9.28 2.27
C MET A 37 6.18 7.89 1.74
N LEU A 38 4.89 7.65 1.50
CA LEU A 38 4.38 6.42 0.90
C LEU A 38 3.49 6.79 -0.28
N VAL A 39 3.69 6.10 -1.41
CA VAL A 39 2.84 6.28 -2.59
C VAL A 39 2.11 4.97 -2.83
N ILE A 40 0.79 5.04 -2.92
CA ILE A 40 -0.08 3.89 -3.22
C ILE A 40 -0.91 4.25 -4.43
N ASN A 41 -0.67 3.57 -5.55
CA ASN A 41 -1.43 3.76 -6.80
C ASN A 41 -1.54 5.24 -7.18
N ASP A 42 -0.40 5.93 -7.25
CA ASP A 42 -0.25 7.36 -7.60
C ASP A 42 -0.71 8.35 -6.51
N GLU A 43 -1.29 7.88 -5.40
CA GLU A 43 -1.68 8.75 -4.28
C GLU A 43 -0.56 8.81 -3.24
N VAL A 44 -0.26 10.01 -2.75
CA VAL A 44 0.85 10.28 -1.82
C VAL A 44 0.34 10.43 -0.40
N TYR A 45 0.97 9.72 0.54
CA TYR A 45 0.66 9.78 1.97
C TYR A 45 1.93 10.05 2.76
N LYS A 46 1.84 10.91 3.76
CA LYS A 46 2.93 11.07 4.74
C LYS A 46 2.87 9.92 5.73
N PHE A 47 4.03 9.38 6.14
CA PHE A 47 4.07 8.31 7.14
C PHE A 47 3.27 8.67 8.39
N LYS A 48 3.42 9.91 8.88
CA LYS A 48 2.75 10.38 10.10
C LYS A 48 1.22 10.32 10.02
N ASP A 49 0.66 10.31 8.81
CA ASP A 49 -0.79 10.30 8.61
C ASP A 49 -1.36 8.89 8.54
N ILE A 50 -0.51 7.86 8.50
CA ILE A 50 -0.92 6.45 8.41
C ILE A 50 -1.07 5.90 9.82
N ILE A 51 -2.27 5.47 10.19
CA ILE A 51 -2.58 5.06 11.57
C ILE A 51 -2.86 3.57 11.73
N SER A 52 -3.25 2.88 10.67
CA SER A 52 -3.58 1.45 10.75
C SER A 52 -3.53 0.78 9.39
N CYS A 53 -3.42 -0.53 9.40
CA CYS A 53 -3.55 -1.35 8.20
C CYS A 53 -4.02 -2.74 8.59
N LYS A 54 -4.97 -3.29 7.86
CA LYS A 54 -5.37 -4.69 8.02
C LYS A 54 -5.71 -5.30 6.68
N VAL A 55 -5.56 -6.61 6.59
CA VAL A 55 -5.90 -7.38 5.40
C VAL A 55 -7.23 -8.06 5.63
N GLU A 56 -8.18 -7.88 4.72
CA GLU A 56 -9.44 -8.59 4.72
C GLU A 56 -9.56 -9.40 3.42
N LYS A 57 -10.14 -10.59 3.52
CA LYS A 57 -10.47 -11.36 2.34
C LYS A 57 -11.80 -10.87 1.79
N ALA A 58 -11.85 -10.60 0.48
CA ALA A 58 -13.12 -10.35 -0.16
C ALA A 58 -13.95 -11.64 -0.11
N VAL A 59 -15.20 -11.51 0.31
CA VAL A 59 -16.12 -12.66 0.31
C VAL A 59 -16.52 -12.90 -1.14
N SER A 60 -16.02 -14.00 -1.73
CA SER A 60 -16.47 -14.41 -3.05
C SER A 60 -17.87 -15.01 -2.92
N LEU A 61 -18.82 -14.40 -3.60
CA LEU A 61 -20.19 -14.92 -3.69
C LEU A 61 -20.29 -16.11 -4.65
N GLN A 62 -19.22 -16.40 -5.37
CA GLN A 62 -19.16 -17.53 -6.31
C GLN A 62 -18.37 -18.68 -5.71
N LYS A 63 -19.09 -19.67 -5.17
CA LYS A 63 -18.46 -20.87 -4.59
C LYS A 63 -17.80 -21.79 -5.62
N ASP A 64 -17.98 -21.51 -6.91
CA ASP A 64 -17.53 -22.40 -7.98
C ASP A 64 -16.17 -22.06 -8.56
N ALA A 65 -15.51 -21.05 -8.03
CA ALA A 65 -14.20 -20.66 -8.51
C ALA A 65 -13.09 -21.31 -7.66
N GLU A 66 -12.98 -22.64 -7.76
CA GLU A 66 -11.96 -23.40 -7.03
C GLU A 66 -10.53 -22.96 -7.36
N ASN A 67 -10.34 -22.29 -8.49
CA ASN A 67 -9.03 -21.85 -8.98
C ASN A 67 -8.87 -20.33 -9.09
N ALA A 68 -9.88 -19.55 -8.71
CA ALA A 68 -9.73 -18.11 -8.72
C ALA A 68 -8.97 -17.67 -7.47
N SER A 69 -7.85 -16.96 -7.66
CA SER A 69 -7.17 -16.31 -6.55
C SER A 69 -8.15 -15.32 -5.94
N GLU A 70 -8.53 -15.53 -4.68
CA GLU A 70 -9.39 -14.62 -3.97
C GLU A 70 -8.66 -13.29 -3.76
N PRO A 71 -9.28 -12.14 -4.11
CA PRO A 71 -8.66 -10.86 -3.84
C PRO A 71 -8.60 -10.62 -2.34
N CYS A 72 -7.50 -10.05 -1.90
CA CYS A 72 -7.37 -9.50 -0.56
C CYS A 72 -7.62 -8.00 -0.64
N ILE A 73 -8.26 -7.47 0.38
CA ILE A 73 -8.47 -6.02 0.49
C ILE A 73 -7.62 -5.53 1.64
N LEU A 74 -6.73 -4.58 1.34
CA LEU A 74 -5.98 -3.86 2.36
C LEU A 74 -6.78 -2.63 2.75
N LEU A 75 -7.06 -2.51 4.04
CA LEU A 75 -7.75 -1.35 4.60
C LEU A 75 -6.73 -0.53 5.39
N ILE A 76 -6.42 0.66 4.88
CA ILE A 76 -5.41 1.54 5.46
C ILE A 76 -6.12 2.75 6.06
N GLY A 77 -5.99 2.90 7.37
CA GLY A 77 -6.54 4.05 8.08
C GLY A 77 -5.58 5.22 8.06
N THR A 78 -6.08 6.41 7.80
CA THR A 78 -5.27 7.63 7.76
C THR A 78 -5.90 8.75 8.59
N ASN A 79 -5.09 9.75 8.92
CA ASN A 79 -5.56 10.98 9.58
C ASN A 79 -6.09 12.03 8.58
N ASN A 80 -6.09 11.72 7.29
CA ASN A 80 -6.57 12.64 6.28
C ASN A 80 -8.10 12.72 6.34
N LEU A 81 -8.64 13.89 6.67
CA LEU A 81 -10.08 14.09 6.83
C LEU A 81 -10.90 13.83 5.57
N THR A 82 -10.29 13.97 4.40
CA THR A 82 -10.98 13.72 3.13
C THR A 82 -10.90 12.26 2.69
N ASN A 83 -10.00 11.48 3.29
CA ASN A 83 -9.77 10.09 2.88
C ASN A 83 -9.26 9.26 4.07
N MET A 84 -10.11 9.11 5.09
CA MET A 84 -9.74 8.43 6.34
C MET A 84 -9.53 6.92 6.18
N LEU A 85 -10.09 6.33 5.15
CA LEU A 85 -9.94 4.91 4.87
C LEU A 85 -9.59 4.69 3.39
N VAL A 86 -8.44 4.09 3.16
CA VAL A 86 -7.97 3.75 1.83
C VAL A 86 -8.13 2.24 1.64
N SER A 87 -8.82 1.84 0.58
CA SER A 87 -9.05 0.44 0.25
C SER A 87 -8.23 0.07 -0.99
N VAL A 88 -7.41 -0.96 -0.87
CA VAL A 88 -6.55 -1.42 -1.97
C VAL A 88 -6.81 -2.89 -2.22
N THR A 89 -7.20 -3.23 -3.45
CA THR A 89 -7.45 -4.61 -3.85
C THR A 89 -6.16 -5.25 -4.35
N VAL A 90 -5.79 -6.39 -3.78
CA VAL A 90 -4.58 -7.12 -4.13
C VAL A 90 -4.94 -8.56 -4.42
N TRP A 91 -4.57 -9.06 -5.61
CA TRP A 91 -4.95 -10.41 -6.07
C TRP A 91 -4.01 -11.50 -5.59
N SER A 92 -2.90 -11.17 -4.93
CA SER A 92 -1.94 -12.12 -4.39
C SER A 92 -1.85 -11.98 -2.88
N LYS A 93 -2.05 -13.09 -2.16
CA LYS A 93 -1.92 -13.12 -0.69
C LYS A 93 -0.51 -12.73 -0.25
N SER A 94 0.51 -13.19 -0.97
CA SER A 94 1.90 -12.89 -0.62
C SER A 94 2.21 -11.40 -0.79
N VAL A 95 1.69 -10.78 -1.85
CA VAL A 95 1.86 -9.34 -2.08
C VAL A 95 1.09 -8.54 -1.04
N ALA A 96 -0.14 -8.95 -0.72
CA ALA A 96 -0.94 -8.28 0.33
C ALA A 96 -0.23 -8.33 1.67
N SER A 97 0.34 -9.48 2.04
CA SER A 97 1.10 -9.65 3.27
C SER A 97 2.35 -8.75 3.29
N GLU A 98 3.05 -8.68 2.18
CA GLU A 98 4.25 -7.85 2.05
C GLU A 98 3.92 -6.37 2.25
N ILE A 99 2.84 -5.89 1.62
CA ILE A 99 2.39 -4.50 1.77
C ILE A 99 1.93 -4.24 3.21
N ASN A 100 1.17 -5.17 3.79
CA ASN A 100 0.71 -5.05 5.17
C ASN A 100 1.89 -4.94 6.14
N ASP A 101 2.90 -5.80 5.98
CA ASP A 101 4.10 -5.77 6.83
C ASP A 101 4.83 -4.43 6.72
N LEU A 102 4.97 -3.92 5.51
CA LEU A 102 5.58 -2.61 5.25
C LEU A 102 4.83 -1.50 6.01
N ILE A 103 3.51 -1.47 5.87
CA ILE A 103 2.69 -0.42 6.50
C ILE A 103 2.67 -0.59 8.02
N GLN A 104 2.64 -1.82 8.54
CA GLN A 104 2.71 -2.06 9.98
C GLN A 104 4.01 -1.50 10.58
N GLU A 105 5.13 -1.62 9.87
CA GLU A 105 6.39 -1.02 10.30
C GLU A 105 6.31 0.50 10.34
N ILE A 106 5.63 1.12 9.37
CA ILE A 106 5.40 2.57 9.35
C ILE A 106 4.57 2.98 10.58
N VAL A 107 3.47 2.26 10.85
CA VAL A 107 2.60 2.53 12.00
C VAL A 107 3.37 2.41 13.31
N LYS A 108 4.21 1.37 13.46
CA LYS A 108 5.08 1.19 14.62
C LYS A 108 6.05 2.36 14.79
N SER A 109 6.69 2.79 13.71
CA SER A 109 7.63 3.90 13.75
C SER A 109 6.95 5.20 14.19
N ASN A 110 5.71 5.42 13.79
CA ASN A 110 4.94 6.58 14.21
C ASN A 110 4.68 6.58 15.72
N LYS A 111 4.41 5.42 16.31
CA LYS A 111 4.18 5.29 17.76
C LYS A 111 5.44 5.59 18.56
N ILE A 112 6.61 5.19 18.03
CA ILE A 112 7.90 5.43 18.69
C ILE A 112 8.28 6.91 18.64
N LEU A 113 7.93 7.61 17.57
CA LEU A 113 8.27 9.01 17.35
C LEU A 113 7.34 10.00 18.03
N GLN A 114 6.28 9.53 18.66
CA GLN A 114 5.36 10.39 19.41
C GLN A 114 5.88 10.69 20.81
#